data_2bf8ea86752145c038d0e5118b33d435
#
_entry.id   2bf8ea86752145c038d0e5118b33d435
#
_cell.length_a   1.000
_cell.length_b   1.000
_cell.length_c   1.000
_cell.angle_alpha   90.00
_cell.angle_beta   90.00
_cell.angle_gamma   90.00
#
_symmetry.space_group_name_H-M   'P 1'
#
loop_
_entity.id
_entity.type
_entity.pdbx_description
1 polymer ?
#
loop_
_entity_poly.entity_id
_entity_poly.type
_entity_poly.pdbx_seq_one_letter_code
_entity_poly.pdbx_strand_id
1 'polypeptide(L)'
;VLAGALPRGALQPINSIADGAIPDVPASAEDADAIYQLYRAGVLTGSNGGRFKPDDTIRRSEAAAILTRMAVPSLRQKVEISTGEQPENVLSADEILEKCGPAVFKLTSYDARGNLLGMGSGVVLSANGDAVTCGHLVNGVARLVAEMADGSKREVSIYALDADSDIAHIRVVGVGLPYLETADSPSTGDIVYALGYPGGGAEKVTAGKVLDDSNGDYLVPMIETTASVVSGNSGGALIDGQGRAVAVTVSSRTGGSSSFSVPLSVLDRLQGSTAVTPAEYSRTHKPDSSRCYDNLYPVPDFGAVSGASLFATSRDRGTTCFYYALSE
;
A
#
# COMPACT_ATOMS: atom_id res chain seq x y z
N VAL A 1 30.06 19.42 2.02
CA VAL A 1 29.69 20.83 1.81
C VAL A 1 28.77 21.34 2.93
N LEU A 2 27.58 20.76 3.19
CA LEU A 2 26.61 21.29 4.17
C LEU A 2 27.14 21.34 5.61
N ALA A 3 27.84 20.33 6.08
CA ALA A 3 28.42 20.31 7.44
C ALA A 3 29.46 21.42 7.65
N GLY A 4 30.22 21.74 6.61
CA GLY A 4 31.22 22.84 6.63
C GLY A 4 30.66 24.25 6.46
N ALA A 5 29.35 24.37 6.11
CA ALA A 5 28.71 25.68 5.92
C ALA A 5 28.30 26.37 7.23
N LEU A 6 28.36 25.67 8.37
CA LEU A 6 27.98 26.18 9.68
C LEU A 6 29.22 26.44 10.54
N PRO A 7 29.17 27.40 11.49
CA PRO A 7 30.24 27.65 12.44
C PRO A 7 30.57 26.38 13.27
N ARG A 8 31.83 26.23 13.69
CA ARG A 8 32.24 25.18 14.60
C ARG A 8 31.36 25.20 15.86
N GLY A 9 30.81 24.08 16.24
CA GLY A 9 29.91 23.95 17.39
C GLY A 9 28.42 24.22 17.12
N ALA A 10 28.04 24.67 15.91
CA ALA A 10 26.62 24.85 15.56
C ALA A 10 25.85 23.52 15.42
N LEU A 11 26.55 22.43 15.13
CA LEU A 11 25.98 21.09 14.98
C LEU A 11 26.14 20.28 16.28
N GLN A 12 25.56 20.76 17.38
CA GLN A 12 25.53 20.01 18.64
C GLN A 12 24.71 18.71 18.45
N PRO A 13 25.22 17.55 18.89
CA PRO A 13 24.52 16.29 18.77
C PRO A 13 23.28 16.24 19.69
N ILE A 14 22.16 15.85 19.14
CA ILE A 14 20.91 15.52 19.86
C ILE A 14 20.57 14.03 19.73
N ASN A 15 21.26 13.32 18.85
CA ASN A 15 21.11 11.89 18.59
C ASN A 15 22.43 11.18 18.89
N SER A 16 22.34 9.98 19.48
CA SER A 16 23.47 9.08 19.71
C SER A 16 23.53 8.04 18.58
N ILE A 17 24.37 8.28 17.59
CA ILE A 17 24.50 7.43 16.40
C ILE A 17 25.97 7.01 16.27
N ALA A 18 26.23 5.70 16.31
CA ALA A 18 27.58 5.14 16.15
C ALA A 18 28.03 5.25 14.67
N ASP A 19 29.37 5.33 14.46
CA ASP A 19 29.91 5.24 13.10
C ASP A 19 29.62 3.84 12.52
N GLY A 20 29.17 3.79 11.26
CA GLY A 20 28.74 2.58 10.60
C GLY A 20 27.28 2.18 10.88
N ALA A 21 26.55 2.92 11.74
CA ALA A 21 25.15 2.60 12.04
C ALA A 21 24.17 3.00 10.93
N ILE A 22 24.50 3.99 10.07
CA ILE A 22 23.64 4.34 8.92
C ILE A 22 23.75 3.24 7.87
N PRO A 23 22.63 2.56 7.48
CA PRO A 23 22.68 1.29 6.75
C PRO A 23 23.41 1.34 5.39
N ASP A 24 23.43 2.50 4.75
CA ASP A 24 24.01 2.72 3.41
C ASP A 24 25.19 3.70 3.41
N VAL A 25 25.71 4.05 4.59
CA VAL A 25 26.92 4.90 4.76
C VAL A 25 27.91 4.16 5.65
N PRO A 26 28.81 3.34 5.08
CA PRO A 26 29.87 2.72 5.87
C PRO A 26 30.78 3.77 6.47
N ALA A 27 31.35 3.51 7.66
CA ALA A 27 32.25 4.44 8.34
C ALA A 27 33.49 4.83 7.50
N SER A 28 33.83 4.03 6.49
CA SER A 28 34.93 4.27 5.56
C SER A 28 34.56 5.10 4.33
N ALA A 29 33.29 5.51 4.16
CA ALA A 29 32.89 6.36 3.04
C ALA A 29 33.55 7.74 3.11
N GLU A 30 33.89 8.35 1.96
CA GLU A 30 34.63 9.62 1.84
C GLU A 30 33.99 10.76 2.63
N ASP A 31 32.63 10.84 2.66
CA ASP A 31 31.90 11.89 3.35
C ASP A 31 31.23 11.41 4.66
N ALA A 32 31.57 10.23 5.17
CA ALA A 32 30.93 9.60 6.32
C ALA A 32 30.87 10.54 7.54
N ASP A 33 32.01 11.15 7.93
CA ASP A 33 32.05 12.05 9.09
C ASP A 33 31.06 13.20 8.99
N ALA A 34 30.95 13.81 7.81
CA ALA A 34 30.05 14.93 7.57
C ALA A 34 28.56 14.49 7.64
N ILE A 35 28.25 13.33 7.07
CA ILE A 35 26.91 12.73 7.09
C ILE A 35 26.53 12.38 8.54
N TYR A 36 27.40 11.64 9.26
CA TYR A 36 27.16 11.28 10.66
C TYR A 36 27.00 12.49 11.57
N GLN A 37 27.78 13.57 11.34
CA GLN A 37 27.63 14.82 12.08
C GLN A 37 26.26 15.46 11.89
N LEU A 38 25.74 15.49 10.67
CA LEU A 38 24.40 16.03 10.37
C LEU A 38 23.27 15.19 10.94
N TYR A 39 23.39 13.86 10.94
CA TYR A 39 22.45 12.97 11.58
C TYR A 39 22.46 13.11 13.11
N ARG A 40 23.64 13.14 13.72
CA ARG A 40 23.78 13.35 15.18
C ARG A 40 23.19 14.70 15.60
N ALA A 41 23.30 15.72 14.77
CA ALA A 41 22.70 17.02 15.03
C ALA A 41 21.20 17.09 14.72
N GLY A 42 20.58 16.03 14.19
CA GLY A 42 19.15 16.00 13.81
C GLY A 42 18.80 16.90 12.62
N VAL A 43 19.77 17.28 11.81
CA VAL A 43 19.59 18.02 10.55
C VAL A 43 19.13 17.09 9.44
N LEU A 44 19.82 15.94 9.30
CA LEU A 44 19.40 14.83 8.47
C LEU A 44 18.63 13.83 9.33
N THR A 45 17.55 13.31 8.77
CA THR A 45 16.72 12.28 9.41
C THR A 45 16.78 10.95 8.67
N GLY A 46 17.29 10.97 7.45
CA GLY A 46 17.29 9.85 6.53
C GLY A 46 15.93 9.61 5.91
N SER A 47 15.89 8.73 4.97
CA SER A 47 14.72 7.99 4.58
C SER A 47 14.54 6.80 5.53
N ASN A 48 13.46 6.09 5.45
CA ASN A 48 13.05 5.04 6.39
C ASN A 48 14.18 4.07 6.76
N GLY A 49 14.24 3.73 8.04
CA GLY A 49 15.36 3.00 8.61
C GLY A 49 16.65 3.83 8.77
N GLY A 50 16.58 5.16 8.59
CA GLY A 50 17.71 6.06 8.75
C GLY A 50 18.70 6.05 7.58
N ARG A 51 18.34 5.55 6.39
CA ARG A 51 19.21 5.52 5.19
C ARG A 51 19.44 6.91 4.64
N PHE A 52 20.66 7.16 4.19
CA PHE A 52 21.09 8.46 3.59
C PHE A 52 20.78 8.55 2.10
N LYS A 53 20.88 7.43 1.36
CA LYS A 53 20.71 7.33 -0.10
C LYS A 53 21.64 8.26 -0.87
N PRO A 54 22.95 8.05 -0.84
CA PRO A 54 23.94 8.97 -1.38
C PRO A 54 23.82 9.23 -2.88
N ASP A 55 23.26 8.28 -3.64
CA ASP A 55 23.13 8.33 -5.09
C ASP A 55 21.76 8.85 -5.56
N ASP A 56 20.82 9.09 -4.63
CA ASP A 56 19.49 9.58 -4.97
C ASP A 56 19.48 11.11 -5.15
N THR A 57 18.55 11.60 -5.98
CA THR A 57 18.30 13.04 -6.12
C THR A 57 17.41 13.54 -4.97
N ILE A 58 17.79 14.64 -4.36
CA ILE A 58 17.02 15.26 -3.28
C ILE A 58 15.85 16.08 -3.86
N ARG A 59 14.66 15.96 -3.27
CA ARG A 59 13.50 16.78 -3.61
C ARG A 59 13.64 18.21 -3.05
N ARG A 60 12.98 19.20 -3.67
CA ARG A 60 12.98 20.59 -3.19
C ARG A 60 12.47 20.72 -1.75
N SER A 61 11.44 19.96 -1.37
CA SER A 61 10.89 19.91 -0.01
C SER A 61 11.88 19.37 1.01
N GLU A 62 12.62 18.32 0.66
CA GLU A 62 13.65 17.72 1.52
C GLU A 62 14.83 18.68 1.69
N ALA A 63 15.29 19.31 0.62
CA ALA A 63 16.32 20.33 0.68
C ALA A 63 15.89 21.52 1.56
N ALA A 64 14.64 21.97 1.44
CA ALA A 64 14.09 23.04 2.29
C ALA A 64 14.03 22.62 3.77
N ALA A 65 13.63 21.39 4.07
CA ALA A 65 13.61 20.87 5.43
C ALA A 65 15.01 20.80 6.06
N ILE A 66 16.01 20.33 5.29
CA ILE A 66 17.41 20.29 5.72
C ILE A 66 17.93 21.70 6.03
N LEU A 67 17.75 22.64 5.11
CA LEU A 67 18.19 24.03 5.30
C LEU A 67 17.50 24.70 6.49
N THR A 68 16.22 24.45 6.69
CA THR A 68 15.47 24.95 7.84
C THR A 68 16.02 24.40 9.17
N ARG A 69 16.30 23.10 9.26
CA ARG A 69 16.89 22.46 10.46
C ARG A 69 18.34 22.92 10.69
N MET A 70 19.07 23.25 9.64
CA MET A 70 20.39 23.88 9.76
C MET A 70 20.29 25.25 10.40
N ALA A 71 19.36 26.11 9.95
CA ALA A 71 19.20 27.48 10.39
C ALA A 71 18.52 27.59 11.77
N VAL A 72 17.59 26.66 12.10
CA VAL A 72 16.74 26.73 13.31
C VAL A 72 16.94 25.46 14.15
N PRO A 73 17.81 25.49 15.18
CA PRO A 73 18.14 24.31 16.00
C PRO A 73 16.92 23.65 16.68
N SER A 74 15.89 24.42 17.01
CA SER A 74 14.66 23.90 17.65
C SER A 74 13.80 23.02 16.73
N LEU A 75 14.06 23.04 15.41
CA LEU A 75 13.38 22.19 14.43
C LEU A 75 14.15 20.90 14.10
N ARG A 76 15.30 20.69 14.73
CA ARG A 76 16.08 19.46 14.58
C ARG A 76 15.34 18.28 15.21
N GLN A 77 15.46 17.12 14.60
CA GLN A 77 14.65 15.96 14.95
C GLN A 77 15.50 14.85 15.57
N LYS A 78 14.88 14.12 16.49
CA LYS A 78 15.44 12.84 16.92
C LYS A 78 15.35 11.85 15.78
N VAL A 79 16.41 11.06 15.59
CA VAL A 79 16.53 10.03 14.58
C VAL A 79 16.77 8.70 15.28
N GLU A 80 15.93 7.74 14.99
CA GLU A 80 16.16 6.34 15.31
C GLU A 80 16.69 5.66 14.04
N ILE A 81 17.94 5.20 14.08
CA ILE A 81 18.47 4.38 13.00
C ILE A 81 18.11 2.94 13.33
N SER A 82 17.27 2.36 12.50
CA SER A 82 17.10 0.92 12.48
C SER A 82 18.41 0.32 11.97
N THR A 83 19.25 -0.12 12.88
CA THR A 83 20.34 -1.04 12.53
C THR A 83 19.67 -2.25 11.93
N GLY A 84 19.86 -2.47 10.63
CA GLY A 84 19.17 -3.53 9.87
C GLY A 84 19.45 -4.96 10.32
N GLU A 85 19.44 -5.21 11.62
CA GLU A 85 19.19 -6.51 12.17
C GLU A 85 17.72 -6.81 11.87
N GLN A 86 17.50 -7.71 10.91
CA GLN A 86 16.21 -8.36 10.74
C GLN A 86 15.75 -8.78 12.13
N PRO A 87 14.52 -8.41 12.57
CA PRO A 87 14.01 -8.92 13.83
C PRO A 87 14.21 -10.44 13.81
N GLU A 88 14.71 -11.01 14.90
CA GLU A 88 15.07 -12.44 15.02
C GLU A 88 13.94 -13.42 14.69
N ASN A 89 12.80 -12.93 14.19
CA ASN A 89 11.57 -13.67 13.91
C ASN A 89 10.85 -13.20 12.62
N VAL A 90 11.57 -13.07 11.50
CA VAL A 90 10.91 -12.90 10.19
C VAL A 90 10.47 -14.27 9.70
N LEU A 91 9.17 -14.44 9.54
CA LEU A 91 8.58 -15.66 8.99
C LEU A 91 9.01 -15.87 7.54
N SER A 92 9.21 -17.10 7.13
CA SER A 92 9.41 -17.48 5.73
C SER A 92 8.12 -17.32 4.94
N ALA A 93 8.20 -17.32 3.61
CA ALA A 93 7.03 -17.25 2.75
C ALA A 93 6.03 -18.39 3.00
N ASP A 94 6.53 -19.60 3.28
CA ASP A 94 5.68 -20.75 3.57
C ASP A 94 4.97 -20.59 4.92
N GLU A 95 5.67 -20.10 5.95
CA GLU A 95 5.06 -19.81 7.26
C GLU A 95 4.04 -18.67 7.18
N ILE A 96 4.29 -17.64 6.35
CA ILE A 96 3.30 -16.58 6.06
C ILE A 96 2.08 -17.17 5.39
N LEU A 97 2.24 -18.03 4.38
CA LEU A 97 1.12 -18.66 3.70
C LEU A 97 0.28 -19.52 4.65
N GLU A 98 0.93 -20.35 5.48
CA GLU A 98 0.26 -21.19 6.46
C GLU A 98 -0.49 -20.39 7.52
N LYS A 99 0.17 -19.35 8.07
CA LYS A 99 -0.39 -18.52 9.13
C LYS A 99 -1.48 -17.58 8.65
N CYS A 100 -1.25 -16.90 7.52
CA CYS A 100 -2.04 -15.76 7.07
C CYS A 100 -3.05 -16.13 5.97
N GLY A 101 -2.79 -17.17 5.20
CA GLY A 101 -3.64 -17.63 4.11
C GLY A 101 -5.10 -17.82 4.50
N PRO A 102 -5.43 -18.49 5.62
CA PRO A 102 -6.82 -18.67 6.03
C PRO A 102 -7.64 -17.37 6.15
N ALA A 103 -7.01 -16.24 6.37
CA ALA A 103 -7.66 -14.93 6.50
C ALA A 103 -7.77 -14.14 5.19
N VAL A 104 -7.13 -14.60 4.12
CA VAL A 104 -7.21 -14.00 2.79
C VAL A 104 -8.20 -14.82 1.95
N PHE A 105 -9.03 -14.16 1.16
CA PHE A 105 -10.06 -14.81 0.37
C PHE A 105 -10.06 -14.33 -1.08
N LYS A 106 -10.56 -15.19 -1.96
CA LYS A 106 -10.85 -14.82 -3.34
C LYS A 106 -12.19 -14.09 -3.38
N LEU A 107 -12.20 -12.89 -3.92
CA LEU A 107 -13.40 -12.08 -4.10
C LEU A 107 -13.88 -12.19 -5.56
N THR A 108 -15.15 -12.45 -5.74
CA THR A 108 -15.78 -12.50 -7.05
C THR A 108 -16.98 -11.54 -7.11
N SER A 109 -17.02 -10.72 -8.14
CA SER A 109 -18.03 -9.68 -8.36
C SER A 109 -18.99 -10.07 -9.47
N TYR A 110 -20.30 -9.81 -9.29
CA TYR A 110 -21.34 -10.16 -10.25
C TYR A 110 -22.27 -8.97 -10.52
N ASP A 111 -22.79 -8.89 -11.73
CA ASP A 111 -23.89 -7.98 -12.10
C ASP A 111 -25.27 -8.47 -11.58
N ALA A 112 -26.32 -7.69 -11.84
CA ALA A 112 -27.69 -8.01 -11.45
C ALA A 112 -28.28 -9.23 -12.20
N ARG A 113 -27.67 -9.63 -13.31
CA ARG A 113 -28.05 -10.83 -14.09
C ARG A 113 -27.28 -12.08 -13.66
N GLY A 114 -26.31 -11.92 -12.73
CA GLY A 114 -25.44 -13.00 -12.28
C GLY A 114 -24.21 -13.25 -13.15
N ASN A 115 -23.93 -12.37 -14.11
CA ASN A 115 -22.70 -12.46 -14.91
C ASN A 115 -21.49 -12.03 -14.08
N LEU A 116 -20.36 -12.71 -14.30
CA LEU A 116 -19.08 -12.36 -13.71
C LEU A 116 -18.60 -11.00 -14.23
N LEU A 117 -18.31 -10.08 -13.32
CA LEU A 117 -17.71 -8.77 -13.63
C LEU A 117 -16.21 -8.75 -13.40
N GLY A 118 -15.75 -9.37 -12.31
CA GLY A 118 -14.33 -9.36 -11.95
C GLY A 118 -13.98 -10.33 -10.83
N MET A 119 -12.69 -10.52 -10.64
CA MET A 119 -12.11 -11.29 -9.55
C MET A 119 -10.91 -10.58 -8.97
N GLY A 120 -10.73 -10.73 -7.67
CA GLY A 120 -9.60 -10.22 -6.91
C GLY A 120 -9.47 -10.95 -5.59
N SER A 121 -8.88 -10.28 -4.64
CA SER A 121 -8.64 -10.78 -3.29
C SER A 121 -9.29 -9.87 -2.24
N GLY A 122 -9.36 -10.35 -1.00
CA GLY A 122 -9.73 -9.55 0.16
C GLY A 122 -9.12 -10.14 1.42
N VAL A 123 -9.12 -9.37 2.49
CA VAL A 123 -8.48 -9.71 3.76
C VAL A 123 -9.46 -9.52 4.90
N VAL A 124 -9.64 -10.53 5.72
CA VAL A 124 -10.42 -10.46 6.96
C VAL A 124 -9.55 -9.85 8.06
N LEU A 125 -10.06 -8.82 8.72
CA LEU A 125 -9.37 -8.05 9.77
C LEU A 125 -9.98 -8.26 11.17
N SER A 126 -11.12 -8.95 11.28
CA SER A 126 -11.70 -9.33 12.57
C SER A 126 -12.46 -10.65 12.49
N ALA A 127 -12.58 -11.34 13.63
CA ALA A 127 -13.36 -12.59 13.73
C ALA A 127 -14.85 -12.41 13.41
N ASN A 128 -15.38 -11.18 13.43
CA ASN A 128 -16.75 -10.82 13.08
C ASN A 128 -16.96 -10.58 11.59
N GLY A 129 -15.88 -10.69 10.78
CA GLY A 129 -15.93 -10.57 9.34
C GLY A 129 -15.68 -9.17 8.79
N ASP A 130 -15.22 -8.21 9.62
CA ASP A 130 -14.71 -6.96 9.05
C ASP A 130 -13.53 -7.27 8.14
N ALA A 131 -13.57 -6.73 6.93
CA ALA A 131 -12.63 -7.08 5.89
C ALA A 131 -12.37 -5.90 4.95
N VAL A 132 -11.32 -6.01 4.17
CA VAL A 132 -10.90 -4.97 3.23
C VAL A 132 -10.64 -5.59 1.85
N THR A 133 -10.88 -4.80 0.81
CA THR A 133 -10.53 -5.13 -0.58
C THR A 133 -10.35 -3.84 -1.39
N CYS A 134 -10.05 -3.96 -2.69
CA CYS A 134 -10.03 -2.80 -3.58
C CYS A 134 -11.43 -2.29 -3.92
N GLY A 135 -11.55 -0.97 -4.02
CA GLY A 135 -12.80 -0.28 -4.35
C GLY A 135 -13.35 -0.66 -5.72
N HIS A 136 -12.48 -0.77 -6.74
CA HIS A 136 -12.89 -1.15 -8.09
C HIS A 136 -13.52 -2.55 -8.19
N LEU A 137 -13.25 -3.44 -7.23
CA LEU A 137 -13.87 -4.78 -7.19
C LEU A 137 -15.31 -4.75 -6.66
N VAL A 138 -15.70 -3.70 -5.94
CA VAL A 138 -17.01 -3.59 -5.29
C VAL A 138 -17.89 -2.50 -5.85
N ASN A 139 -17.32 -1.62 -6.68
CA ASN A 139 -18.04 -0.48 -7.23
C ASN A 139 -18.99 -0.90 -8.35
N GLY A 140 -20.27 -0.51 -8.27
CA GLY A 140 -21.28 -0.78 -9.30
C GLY A 140 -21.72 -2.23 -9.42
N VAL A 141 -21.35 -3.12 -8.48
CA VAL A 141 -21.70 -4.55 -8.52
C VAL A 141 -23.02 -4.82 -7.80
N ALA A 142 -23.70 -5.91 -8.20
CA ALA A 142 -24.95 -6.33 -7.56
C ALA A 142 -24.73 -7.40 -6.48
N ARG A 143 -23.70 -8.21 -6.62
CA ARG A 143 -23.38 -9.29 -5.68
C ARG A 143 -21.88 -9.50 -5.57
N LEU A 144 -21.42 -9.81 -4.36
CA LEU A 144 -20.05 -10.18 -4.03
C LEU A 144 -20.03 -11.52 -3.32
N VAL A 145 -19.08 -12.37 -3.67
CA VAL A 145 -18.84 -13.65 -3.03
C VAL A 145 -17.39 -13.76 -2.61
N ALA A 146 -17.16 -13.98 -1.32
CA ALA A 146 -15.87 -14.36 -0.77
C ALA A 146 -15.75 -15.89 -0.74
N GLU A 147 -14.74 -16.43 -1.40
CA GLU A 147 -14.35 -17.83 -1.30
C GLU A 147 -13.13 -17.94 -0.41
N MET A 148 -13.32 -18.50 0.79
CA MET A 148 -12.28 -18.65 1.79
C MET A 148 -11.29 -19.77 1.41
N ALA A 149 -10.13 -19.82 2.08
CA ALA A 149 -9.12 -20.85 1.83
C ALA A 149 -9.62 -22.28 2.03
N ASP A 150 -10.63 -22.50 2.89
CA ASP A 150 -11.29 -23.78 3.11
C ASP A 150 -12.32 -24.15 2.02
N GLY A 151 -12.47 -23.30 0.99
CA GLY A 151 -13.43 -23.44 -0.10
C GLY A 151 -14.86 -23.01 0.26
N SER A 152 -15.13 -22.59 1.48
CA SER A 152 -16.45 -22.06 1.87
C SER A 152 -16.74 -20.73 1.17
N LYS A 153 -17.97 -20.58 0.67
CA LYS A 153 -18.42 -19.34 0.01
C LYS A 153 -19.32 -18.56 0.93
N ARG A 154 -19.07 -17.26 1.01
CA ARG A 154 -19.76 -16.33 1.91
C ARG A 154 -20.23 -15.11 1.16
N GLU A 155 -21.40 -14.61 1.51
CA GLU A 155 -21.90 -13.32 1.01
C GLU A 155 -21.09 -12.19 1.64
N VAL A 156 -21.00 -11.08 0.91
CA VAL A 156 -20.25 -9.90 1.32
C VAL A 156 -21.19 -8.69 1.30
N SER A 157 -21.10 -7.88 2.34
CA SER A 157 -21.76 -6.56 2.43
C SER A 157 -20.71 -5.45 2.40
N ILE A 158 -21.12 -4.23 2.05
CA ILE A 158 -20.23 -3.06 1.91
C ILE A 158 -20.57 -2.07 3.02
N TYR A 159 -19.55 -1.63 3.77
CA TYR A 159 -19.66 -0.50 4.70
C TYR A 159 -19.46 0.81 3.96
N ALA A 160 -18.31 0.96 3.32
CA ALA A 160 -17.93 2.19 2.64
C ALA A 160 -16.83 1.92 1.60
N LEU A 161 -16.66 2.88 0.69
CA LEU A 161 -15.63 2.90 -0.33
C LEU A 161 -14.96 4.28 -0.34
N ASP A 162 -13.64 4.32 -0.30
CA ASP A 162 -12.84 5.50 -0.55
C ASP A 162 -12.32 5.45 -2.00
N ALA A 163 -12.88 6.30 -2.84
CA ALA A 163 -12.53 6.35 -4.25
C ALA A 163 -11.11 6.90 -4.51
N ASP A 164 -10.60 7.75 -3.61
CA ASP A 164 -9.28 8.37 -3.77
C ASP A 164 -8.15 7.37 -3.51
N SER A 165 -8.38 6.39 -2.63
CA SER A 165 -7.43 5.32 -2.31
C SER A 165 -7.73 4.00 -3.02
N ASP A 166 -8.87 3.88 -3.69
CA ASP A 166 -9.37 2.60 -4.25
C ASP A 166 -9.52 1.50 -3.19
N ILE A 167 -9.94 1.85 -1.97
CA ILE A 167 -10.13 0.89 -0.88
C ILE A 167 -11.61 0.81 -0.49
N ALA A 168 -12.08 -0.39 -0.26
CA ALA A 168 -13.41 -0.66 0.28
C ALA A 168 -13.34 -1.39 1.62
N HIS A 169 -14.05 -0.86 2.63
CA HIS A 169 -14.34 -1.54 3.88
C HIS A 169 -15.61 -2.39 3.66
N ILE A 170 -15.49 -3.68 3.85
CA ILE A 170 -16.53 -4.66 3.58
C ILE A 170 -16.73 -5.59 4.77
N ARG A 171 -17.80 -6.37 4.74
CA ARG A 171 -18.09 -7.40 5.72
C ARG A 171 -18.31 -8.74 5.03
N VAL A 172 -17.50 -9.73 5.38
CA VAL A 172 -17.72 -11.13 5.04
C VAL A 172 -18.71 -11.73 6.06
N VAL A 173 -19.80 -12.31 5.59
CA VAL A 173 -20.83 -12.87 6.49
C VAL A 173 -20.30 -14.10 7.21
N GLY A 174 -20.21 -14.03 8.53
CA GLY A 174 -19.75 -15.14 9.38
C GLY A 174 -19.33 -14.65 10.76
N VAL A 175 -19.04 -15.61 11.64
CA VAL A 175 -18.48 -15.40 12.97
C VAL A 175 -17.36 -16.39 13.20
N GLY A 176 -16.37 -16.01 14.01
CA GLY A 176 -15.21 -16.86 14.26
C GLY A 176 -14.33 -17.05 13.02
N LEU A 177 -14.34 -16.09 12.10
CA LEU A 177 -13.52 -16.15 10.89
C LEU A 177 -12.04 -16.04 11.23
N PRO A 178 -11.15 -16.74 10.51
CA PRO A 178 -9.73 -16.43 10.51
C PRO A 178 -9.53 -14.96 10.11
N TYR A 179 -8.63 -14.25 10.78
CA TYR A 179 -8.35 -12.84 10.52
C TYR A 179 -6.86 -12.53 10.75
N LEU A 180 -6.39 -11.44 10.16
CA LEU A 180 -5.06 -10.91 10.40
C LEU A 180 -5.13 -9.77 11.43
N GLU A 181 -4.20 -9.80 12.36
CA GLU A 181 -3.88 -8.61 13.15
C GLU A 181 -3.28 -7.54 12.21
N THR A 182 -3.52 -6.29 12.55
CA THR A 182 -2.98 -5.16 11.80
C THR A 182 -1.75 -4.58 12.49
N ALA A 183 -0.87 -3.95 11.70
CA ALA A 183 0.26 -3.18 12.21
C ALA A 183 0.40 -1.87 11.43
N ASP A 184 1.22 -0.97 11.95
CA ASP A 184 1.60 0.26 11.28
C ASP A 184 2.32 -0.01 9.97
N SER A 185 2.39 1.01 9.11
CA SER A 185 3.09 0.91 7.83
C SER A 185 4.55 0.50 8.03
N PRO A 186 5.05 -0.43 7.21
CA PRO A 186 6.44 -0.85 7.26
C PRO A 186 7.35 0.27 6.74
N SER A 187 8.62 0.19 7.11
CA SER A 187 9.65 1.13 6.68
C SER A 187 10.37 0.67 5.41
N THR A 188 10.95 1.60 4.66
CA THR A 188 11.80 1.28 3.51
C THR A 188 12.91 0.30 3.90
N GLY A 189 13.03 -0.79 3.14
CA GLY A 189 13.98 -1.88 3.37
C GLY A 189 13.42 -3.06 4.14
N ASP A 190 12.27 -2.91 4.80
CA ASP A 190 11.61 -4.01 5.52
C ASP A 190 11.19 -5.12 4.56
N ILE A 191 11.24 -6.36 5.04
CA ILE A 191 10.70 -7.51 4.32
C ILE A 191 9.19 -7.50 4.46
N VAL A 192 8.51 -7.66 3.33
CA VAL A 192 7.06 -7.74 3.23
C VAL A 192 6.64 -8.85 2.29
N TYR A 193 5.41 -9.29 2.43
CA TYR A 193 4.82 -10.37 1.66
C TYR A 193 3.49 -9.92 1.06
N ALA A 194 3.35 -10.04 -0.26
CA ALA A 194 2.06 -9.87 -0.91
C ALA A 194 1.36 -11.21 -1.02
N LEU A 195 0.15 -11.30 -0.45
CA LEU A 195 -0.66 -12.53 -0.39
C LEU A 195 -2.01 -12.28 -1.05
N GLY A 196 -2.41 -13.16 -1.96
CA GLY A 196 -3.67 -13.05 -2.70
C GLY A 196 -3.90 -14.20 -3.67
N TYR A 197 -4.84 -14.03 -4.59
CA TYR A 197 -5.30 -15.04 -5.55
C TYR A 197 -4.98 -14.63 -7.01
N PRO A 198 -3.71 -14.72 -7.47
CA PRO A 198 -3.30 -14.32 -8.80
C PRO A 198 -4.11 -15.02 -9.89
N GLY A 199 -4.68 -14.24 -10.83
CA GLY A 199 -5.54 -14.75 -11.90
C GLY A 199 -6.83 -15.42 -11.43
N GLY A 200 -7.23 -15.24 -10.17
CA GLY A 200 -8.36 -15.97 -9.54
C GLY A 200 -8.09 -17.45 -9.31
N GLY A 201 -6.82 -17.87 -9.43
CA GLY A 201 -6.36 -19.24 -9.25
C GLY A 201 -6.18 -19.65 -7.79
N ALA A 202 -5.10 -20.38 -7.50
CA ALA A 202 -4.71 -20.73 -6.15
C ALA A 202 -4.10 -19.52 -5.42
N GLU A 203 -4.25 -19.52 -4.11
CA GLU A 203 -3.59 -18.58 -3.23
C GLU A 203 -2.08 -18.61 -3.40
N LYS A 204 -1.44 -17.45 -3.35
CA LYS A 204 -0.01 -17.32 -3.52
C LYS A 204 0.56 -16.18 -2.68
N VAL A 205 1.72 -16.43 -2.10
CA VAL A 205 2.54 -15.44 -1.41
C VAL A 205 3.78 -15.10 -2.25
N THR A 206 4.16 -13.83 -2.27
CA THR A 206 5.41 -13.37 -2.88
C THR A 206 6.15 -12.46 -1.91
N ALA A 207 7.40 -12.79 -1.62
CA ALA A 207 8.27 -11.99 -0.76
C ALA A 207 8.85 -10.80 -1.53
N GLY A 208 9.06 -9.70 -0.83
CA GLY A 208 9.70 -8.50 -1.37
C GLY A 208 10.24 -7.61 -0.26
N LYS A 209 10.71 -6.44 -0.66
CA LYS A 209 11.16 -5.38 0.25
C LYS A 209 10.42 -4.10 -0.06
N VAL A 210 10.18 -3.30 0.95
CA VAL A 210 9.68 -1.94 0.79
C VAL A 210 10.74 -1.09 0.10
N LEU A 211 10.37 -0.46 -1.00
CA LEU A 211 11.22 0.48 -1.76
C LEU A 211 10.96 1.92 -1.31
N ASP A 212 9.69 2.26 -1.12
CA ASP A 212 9.24 3.57 -0.65
C ASP A 212 7.96 3.35 0.17
N ASP A 213 7.91 3.87 1.39
CA ASP A 213 6.78 3.68 2.31
C ASP A 213 5.75 4.81 2.26
N SER A 214 5.98 5.83 1.46
CA SER A 214 5.12 7.01 1.34
C SER A 214 5.20 7.65 -0.05
N ASN A 215 5.21 6.83 -1.11
CA ASN A 215 5.26 7.35 -2.48
C ASN A 215 4.12 8.36 -2.71
N GLY A 216 4.49 9.64 -2.77
CA GLY A 216 3.56 10.78 -2.85
C GLY A 216 3.17 11.16 -4.28
N ASP A 217 3.47 10.34 -5.28
CA ASP A 217 3.08 10.58 -6.68
C ASP A 217 1.59 10.29 -6.92
N TYR A 218 0.91 9.72 -5.91
CA TYR A 218 -0.50 9.32 -5.93
C TYR A 218 -1.38 10.24 -5.07
N LEU A 219 -2.70 10.13 -5.24
CA LEU A 219 -3.68 10.91 -4.45
C LEU A 219 -3.62 10.61 -2.94
N VAL A 220 -3.22 9.38 -2.60
CA VAL A 220 -2.93 8.95 -1.24
C VAL A 220 -1.51 8.38 -1.19
N PRO A 221 -0.80 8.51 -0.07
CA PRO A 221 0.50 7.87 0.09
C PRO A 221 0.39 6.35 -0.12
N MET A 222 1.28 5.78 -0.91
CA MET A 222 1.32 4.36 -1.20
C MET A 222 2.66 3.76 -0.80
N ILE A 223 2.63 2.49 -0.42
CA ILE A 223 3.84 1.70 -0.16
C ILE A 223 4.24 1.04 -1.48
N GLU A 224 5.44 1.34 -1.97
CA GLU A 224 6.04 0.69 -3.12
C GLU A 224 6.94 -0.47 -2.67
N THR A 225 6.79 -1.65 -3.27
CA THR A 225 7.56 -2.85 -2.90
C THR A 225 8.07 -3.62 -4.10
N THR A 226 9.06 -4.51 -3.88
CA THR A 226 9.52 -5.47 -4.88
C THR A 226 8.72 -6.78 -4.88
N ALA A 227 7.74 -6.95 -3.98
CA ALA A 227 6.89 -8.12 -3.98
C ALA A 227 6.10 -8.18 -5.30
N SER A 228 6.27 -9.26 -6.04
CA SER A 228 5.63 -9.38 -7.36
C SER A 228 4.13 -9.61 -7.23
N VAL A 229 3.34 -8.76 -7.86
CA VAL A 229 1.88 -8.90 -7.92
C VAL A 229 1.40 -8.88 -9.38
N VAL A 230 0.31 -9.57 -9.63
CA VAL A 230 -0.34 -9.63 -10.94
C VAL A 230 -1.86 -9.49 -10.76
N SER A 231 -2.58 -9.37 -11.85
CA SER A 231 -4.07 -9.34 -11.82
C SER A 231 -4.63 -10.47 -10.95
N GLY A 232 -5.59 -10.15 -10.10
CA GLY A 232 -6.17 -11.04 -9.09
C GLY A 232 -5.58 -10.86 -7.67
N ASN A 233 -4.38 -10.30 -7.53
CA ASN A 233 -3.83 -9.93 -6.22
C ASN A 233 -4.47 -8.65 -5.64
N SER A 234 -5.11 -7.83 -6.49
CA SER A 234 -5.82 -6.61 -6.06
C SER A 234 -6.79 -6.91 -4.92
N GLY A 235 -6.70 -6.14 -3.84
CA GLY A 235 -7.46 -6.34 -2.60
C GLY A 235 -6.85 -7.33 -1.61
N GLY A 236 -5.76 -8.02 -1.98
CA GLY A 236 -5.02 -8.92 -1.09
C GLY A 236 -4.15 -8.18 -0.08
N ALA A 237 -3.57 -8.92 0.86
CA ALA A 237 -2.77 -8.37 1.93
C ALA A 237 -1.33 -8.05 1.51
N LEU A 238 -0.82 -6.89 1.93
CA LEU A 238 0.59 -6.71 2.20
C LEU A 238 0.81 -7.02 3.68
N ILE A 239 1.73 -7.92 3.97
CA ILE A 239 1.96 -8.52 5.30
C ILE A 239 3.41 -8.24 5.71
N ASP A 240 3.63 -7.90 6.98
CA ASP A 240 4.96 -7.71 7.54
C ASP A 240 5.66 -9.06 7.87
N GLY A 241 6.93 -8.99 8.28
CA GLY A 241 7.72 -10.17 8.64
C GLY A 241 7.19 -10.98 9.81
N GLN A 242 6.24 -10.47 10.58
CA GLN A 242 5.60 -11.13 11.73
C GLN A 242 4.22 -11.73 11.38
N GLY A 243 3.75 -11.55 10.15
CA GLY A 243 2.45 -12.06 9.70
C GLY A 243 1.28 -11.16 10.08
N ARG A 244 1.48 -9.84 10.17
CA ARG A 244 0.42 -8.86 10.41
C ARG A 244 0.14 -8.08 9.11
N ALA A 245 -1.13 -7.75 8.86
CA ALA A 245 -1.52 -6.95 7.71
C ALA A 245 -1.12 -5.47 7.92
N VAL A 246 -0.44 -4.88 6.95
CA VAL A 246 0.03 -3.49 6.97
C VAL A 246 -0.61 -2.64 5.87
N ALA A 247 -0.98 -3.26 4.75
CA ALA A 247 -1.57 -2.55 3.62
C ALA A 247 -2.42 -3.49 2.74
N VAL A 248 -3.16 -2.89 1.82
CA VAL A 248 -3.92 -3.59 0.78
C VAL A 248 -3.20 -3.44 -0.56
N THR A 249 -2.93 -4.55 -1.21
CA THR A 249 -2.32 -4.56 -2.55
C THR A 249 -3.30 -4.06 -3.60
N VAL A 250 -2.91 -3.06 -4.39
CA VAL A 250 -3.82 -2.45 -5.38
C VAL A 250 -3.33 -2.61 -6.81
N SER A 251 -2.04 -2.45 -7.08
CA SER A 251 -1.52 -2.48 -8.47
C SER A 251 -0.06 -2.87 -8.57
N SER A 252 0.42 -3.03 -9.81
CA SER A 252 1.84 -3.16 -10.15
C SER A 252 2.22 -2.16 -11.23
N ARG A 253 3.48 -1.74 -11.25
CA ARG A 253 4.01 -0.90 -12.32
C ARG A 253 4.03 -1.68 -13.64
N THR A 254 3.62 -1.03 -14.73
CA THR A 254 3.73 -1.60 -16.08
C THR A 254 5.17 -1.99 -16.35
N GLY A 255 5.41 -3.28 -16.62
CA GLY A 255 6.78 -3.83 -16.77
C GLY A 255 7.28 -4.59 -15.53
N GLY A 256 6.53 -4.67 -14.42
CA GLY A 256 6.71 -5.68 -13.38
C GLY A 256 7.86 -5.48 -12.39
N SER A 257 8.45 -4.28 -12.29
CA SER A 257 9.59 -4.05 -11.38
C SER A 257 9.18 -3.73 -9.93
N SER A 258 7.97 -3.27 -9.71
CA SER A 258 7.45 -2.94 -8.36
C SER A 258 5.94 -3.03 -8.28
N SER A 259 5.40 -3.09 -7.06
CA SER A 259 3.98 -3.11 -6.75
C SER A 259 3.65 -2.04 -5.72
N PHE A 260 2.38 -1.66 -5.69
CA PHE A 260 1.85 -0.60 -4.83
C PHE A 260 0.75 -1.13 -3.94
N SER A 261 0.79 -0.70 -2.69
CA SER A 261 -0.20 -1.05 -1.67
C SER A 261 -0.63 0.19 -0.90
N VAL A 262 -1.89 0.27 -0.53
CA VAL A 262 -2.45 1.36 0.26
C VAL A 262 -2.40 0.98 1.74
N PRO A 263 -1.80 1.81 2.61
CA PRO A 263 -1.76 1.55 4.05
C PRO A 263 -3.14 1.35 4.66
N LEU A 264 -3.27 0.43 5.63
CA LEU A 264 -4.55 0.16 6.31
C LEU A 264 -5.09 1.35 7.11
N SER A 265 -4.26 2.34 7.43
CA SER A 265 -4.69 3.58 8.10
C SER A 265 -5.76 4.36 7.30
N VAL A 266 -5.92 4.08 6.01
CA VAL A 266 -7.01 4.64 5.21
C VAL A 266 -8.39 4.24 5.74
N LEU A 267 -8.51 3.09 6.40
CA LEU A 267 -9.76 2.60 6.98
C LEU A 267 -10.31 3.49 8.09
N ASP A 268 -9.47 4.30 8.74
CA ASP A 268 -9.91 5.26 9.76
C ASP A 268 -10.91 6.29 9.19
N ARG A 269 -10.82 6.58 7.90
CA ARG A 269 -11.74 7.46 7.18
C ARG A 269 -13.06 6.78 6.78
N LEU A 270 -13.12 5.45 6.83
CA LEU A 270 -14.24 4.62 6.38
C LEU A 270 -15.08 4.06 7.55
N GLN A 271 -14.88 4.58 8.76
CA GLN A 271 -15.59 4.12 9.96
C GLN A 271 -17.01 4.70 10.06
N GLY A 272 -17.86 4.04 10.81
CA GLY A 272 -19.19 4.55 11.21
C GLY A 272 -20.33 4.24 10.24
N SER A 273 -20.11 3.49 9.19
CA SER A 273 -21.15 3.08 8.23
C SER A 273 -21.88 1.80 8.70
N THR A 274 -23.14 1.64 8.26
CA THR A 274 -23.85 0.37 8.38
C THR A 274 -23.63 -0.45 7.11
N ALA A 275 -23.23 -1.71 7.24
CA ALA A 275 -23.03 -2.58 6.09
C ALA A 275 -24.35 -2.84 5.36
N VAL A 276 -24.36 -2.62 4.05
CA VAL A 276 -25.50 -2.89 3.17
C VAL A 276 -25.12 -3.87 2.07
N THR A 277 -26.10 -4.48 1.42
CA THR A 277 -25.84 -5.36 0.28
C THR A 277 -25.16 -4.60 -0.87
N PRO A 278 -24.37 -5.28 -1.73
CA PRO A 278 -23.75 -4.63 -2.88
C PRO A 278 -24.75 -3.96 -3.82
N ALA A 279 -25.90 -4.59 -4.05
CA ALA A 279 -26.99 -4.03 -4.87
C ALA A 279 -27.57 -2.75 -4.27
N GLU A 280 -27.74 -2.70 -2.95
CA GLU A 280 -28.20 -1.50 -2.25
C GLU A 280 -27.15 -0.41 -2.26
N TYR A 281 -25.88 -0.75 -2.01
CA TYR A 281 -24.75 0.19 -2.09
C TYR A 281 -24.68 0.84 -3.48
N SER A 282 -24.69 0.05 -4.54
CA SER A 282 -24.63 0.52 -5.94
C SER A 282 -25.83 1.39 -6.33
N ARG A 283 -27.01 1.13 -5.75
CA ARG A 283 -28.22 1.95 -5.98
C ARG A 283 -28.12 3.32 -5.34
N THR A 284 -27.51 3.41 -4.15
CA THR A 284 -27.41 4.65 -3.34
C THR A 284 -26.12 5.43 -3.60
N HIS A 285 -25.05 4.75 -4.02
CA HIS A 285 -23.73 5.31 -4.31
C HIS A 285 -23.42 5.06 -5.79
N LYS A 286 -23.96 5.89 -6.66
CA LYS A 286 -23.63 5.82 -8.08
C LYS A 286 -22.15 6.15 -8.25
N PRO A 287 -21.43 5.41 -9.13
CA PRO A 287 -20.07 5.75 -9.49
C PRO A 287 -20.02 7.22 -9.89
N ASP A 288 -19.14 7.98 -9.26
CA ASP A 288 -18.87 9.35 -9.69
C ASP A 288 -18.12 9.29 -11.01
N SER A 289 -18.83 9.53 -12.11
CA SER A 289 -18.24 9.52 -13.46
C SER A 289 -17.20 10.64 -13.66
N SER A 290 -17.10 11.59 -12.75
CA SER A 290 -16.05 12.62 -12.74
C SER A 290 -14.76 12.15 -12.08
N ARG A 291 -14.78 11.01 -11.35
CA ARG A 291 -13.62 10.43 -10.69
C ARG A 291 -13.20 9.15 -11.40
N CYS A 292 -11.98 9.18 -11.90
CA CYS A 292 -11.37 8.01 -12.48
C CYS A 292 -10.66 7.22 -11.38
N TYR A 293 -11.06 5.98 -11.16
CA TYR A 293 -10.33 5.04 -10.31
C TYR A 293 -8.98 4.64 -10.91
N ASP A 294 -8.68 5.09 -12.14
CA ASP A 294 -7.56 4.69 -12.97
C ASP A 294 -6.25 5.45 -12.73
N ASN A 295 -6.14 6.28 -11.68
CA ASN A 295 -4.83 6.82 -11.31
C ASN A 295 -3.84 5.71 -10.89
N LEU A 296 -4.34 4.48 -10.69
CA LEU A 296 -3.58 3.32 -10.24
C LEU A 296 -3.36 2.26 -11.32
N TYR A 297 -4.05 2.37 -12.47
CA TYR A 297 -3.99 1.34 -13.52
C TYR A 297 -3.57 1.93 -14.87
N PRO A 298 -2.67 1.25 -15.60
CA PRO A 298 -2.59 1.48 -17.03
C PRO A 298 -3.97 1.16 -17.62
N VAL A 299 -4.46 2.07 -18.46
CA VAL A 299 -5.76 1.92 -19.15
C VAL A 299 -5.85 0.51 -19.73
N PRO A 300 -6.80 -0.32 -19.29
CA PRO A 300 -7.02 -1.60 -19.94
C PRO A 300 -7.40 -1.30 -21.39
N ASP A 301 -6.79 -1.99 -22.34
CA ASP A 301 -7.22 -1.92 -23.75
C ASP A 301 -8.54 -2.68 -23.90
N PHE A 302 -9.63 -2.02 -23.49
CA PHE A 302 -10.99 -2.54 -23.68
C PHE A 302 -11.45 -2.51 -25.13
N GLY A 303 -10.66 -1.93 -26.04
CA GLY A 303 -10.92 -2.02 -27.48
C GLY A 303 -10.94 -3.46 -28.02
N ALA A 304 -10.37 -4.40 -27.25
CA ALA A 304 -10.43 -5.83 -27.54
C ALA A 304 -11.68 -6.54 -26.96
N VAL A 305 -12.47 -5.88 -26.07
CA VAL A 305 -13.67 -6.47 -25.48
C VAL A 305 -14.85 -6.23 -26.43
N SER A 306 -15.37 -7.31 -27.01
CA SER A 306 -16.56 -7.24 -27.88
C SER A 306 -17.75 -6.63 -27.11
N GLY A 307 -18.30 -5.55 -27.66
CA GLY A 307 -19.43 -4.83 -27.05
C GLY A 307 -19.05 -3.69 -26.12
N ALA A 308 -17.77 -3.39 -25.91
CA ALA A 308 -17.35 -2.20 -25.19
C ALA A 308 -17.24 -1.01 -26.14
N SER A 309 -17.84 0.12 -25.78
CA SER A 309 -17.69 1.38 -26.52
C SER A 309 -17.17 2.48 -25.60
N LEU A 310 -16.13 3.19 -26.05
CA LEU A 310 -15.64 4.37 -25.36
C LEU A 310 -16.72 5.47 -25.44
N PHE A 311 -17.22 5.94 -24.31
CA PHE A 311 -18.25 6.98 -24.27
C PHE A 311 -17.76 8.33 -23.74
N ALA A 312 -16.65 8.35 -23.01
CA ALA A 312 -16.05 9.59 -22.52
C ALA A 312 -14.55 9.45 -22.27
N THR A 313 -13.85 10.57 -22.38
CA THR A 313 -12.49 10.74 -21.87
C THR A 313 -12.45 12.00 -21.03
N SER A 314 -11.73 11.95 -19.91
CA SER A 314 -11.41 13.16 -19.14
C SER A 314 -9.94 13.23 -18.85
N ARG A 315 -9.43 14.44 -18.60
CA ARG A 315 -8.05 14.67 -18.17
C ARG A 315 -8.09 15.42 -16.86
N ASP A 316 -7.54 14.81 -15.81
CA ASP A 316 -7.34 15.49 -14.55
C ASP A 316 -5.87 15.30 -14.11
N ARG A 317 -5.23 16.42 -13.71
CA ARG A 317 -3.84 16.46 -13.17
C ARG A 317 -2.82 15.67 -13.99
N GLY A 318 -2.97 15.63 -15.31
CA GLY A 318 -2.05 14.95 -16.21
C GLY A 318 -2.39 13.49 -16.52
N THR A 319 -3.40 12.94 -15.87
CA THR A 319 -3.91 11.58 -16.14
C THR A 319 -5.07 11.65 -17.11
N THR A 320 -5.08 10.75 -18.10
CA THR A 320 -6.22 10.61 -19.03
C THR A 320 -7.06 9.42 -18.58
N CYS A 321 -8.33 9.68 -18.30
CA CYS A 321 -9.31 8.67 -17.94
C CYS A 321 -10.19 8.32 -19.15
N PHE A 322 -10.46 7.03 -19.32
CA PHE A 322 -11.30 6.50 -20.38
C PHE A 322 -12.51 5.80 -19.76
N TYR A 323 -13.69 6.14 -20.23
CA TYR A 323 -14.95 5.56 -19.77
C TYR A 323 -15.53 4.70 -20.88
N TYR A 324 -15.81 3.43 -20.56
CA TYR A 324 -16.42 2.50 -21.49
C TYR A 324 -17.81 2.12 -21.03
N ALA A 325 -18.75 2.11 -21.96
CA ALA A 325 -20.05 1.48 -21.77
C ALA A 325 -20.01 0.09 -22.43
N LEU A 326 -20.47 -0.91 -21.70
CA LEU A 326 -20.78 -2.22 -22.30
C LEU A 326 -22.14 -2.11 -22.96
N SER A 327 -22.24 -2.48 -24.22
CA SER A 327 -23.55 -2.60 -24.89
C SER A 327 -24.35 -3.70 -24.19
N GLU A 328 -25.62 -3.40 -23.86
CA GLU A 328 -26.57 -4.38 -23.32
C GLU A 328 -26.75 -5.60 -24.24
#